data_898729408cbfcf1ffd52e7292e705409
#
_entry.id   898729408cbfcf1ffd52e7292e705409
#
_cell.length_a   1.000
_cell.length_b   1.000
_cell.length_c   1.000
_cell.angle_alpha   90.00
_cell.angle_beta   90.00
_cell.angle_gamma   90.00
#
_symmetry.space_group_name_H-M   'P 1'
#
loop_
_entity.id
_entity.type
_entity.pdbx_description
1 polymer ?
#
loop_
_entity_poly.entity_id
_entity_poly.type
_entity_poly.pdbx_seq_one_letter_code
_entity_poly.pdbx_strand_id
1 'polypeptide(L)'
;MEKEKKESRRSAAEELTRYLAPRMRTVAEARTHLEEKAYDESEIRETLQRFLELKYLDDSDYVRAYCEYAFGKRRGSTRIRSELRNKGIESETIQNGIDDYMYENRVDECALARLVAEKTLAGAERPLEQKSVARVARKLEQMGYGSSIIIRILEEIKE
;
A
#
# COMPACT_ATOMS: atom_id res chain seq x y z
N MET A 1 -31.47 12.62 29.77
CA MET A 1 -30.41 13.33 29.00
C MET A 1 -29.41 12.38 28.32
N GLU A 2 -28.90 11.36 28.98
CA GLU A 2 -28.00 10.38 28.34
C GLU A 2 -28.70 9.49 27.29
N LYS A 3 -29.96 9.12 27.51
CA LYS A 3 -30.74 8.34 26.51
C LYS A 3 -31.05 9.12 25.25
N GLU A 4 -31.39 10.41 25.38
CA GLU A 4 -31.69 11.27 24.22
C GLU A 4 -30.45 11.56 23.37
N LYS A 5 -29.25 11.65 23.97
CA LYS A 5 -27.99 11.78 23.25
C LYS A 5 -27.61 10.50 22.47
N LYS A 6 -28.04 9.32 22.94
CA LYS A 6 -27.82 8.04 22.25
C LYS A 6 -28.74 7.87 21.05
N GLU A 7 -29.96 8.41 21.09
CA GLU A 7 -30.93 8.30 19.99
C GLU A 7 -30.59 9.20 18.80
N SER A 8 -29.83 10.28 18.98
CA SER A 8 -29.39 11.18 17.92
C SER A 8 -28.07 10.77 17.27
N ARG A 9 -27.39 9.77 17.80
CA ARG A 9 -26.11 9.30 17.31
C ARG A 9 -26.29 8.29 16.17
N ARG A 10 -25.46 8.41 15.11
CA ARG A 10 -25.42 7.40 14.06
C ARG A 10 -25.05 6.02 14.61
N SER A 11 -25.63 4.97 14.01
CA SER A 11 -25.15 3.62 14.24
C SER A 11 -23.73 3.45 13.70
N ALA A 12 -23.02 2.43 14.17
CA ALA A 12 -21.68 2.12 13.65
C ALA A 12 -21.73 1.85 12.12
N ALA A 13 -22.79 1.20 11.63
CA ALA A 13 -22.99 0.96 10.20
C ALA A 13 -23.15 2.27 9.41
N GLU A 14 -23.92 3.22 9.90
CA GLU A 14 -24.09 4.54 9.26
C GLU A 14 -22.78 5.32 9.26
N GLU A 15 -22.06 5.31 10.38
CA GLU A 15 -20.77 5.96 10.52
C GLU A 15 -19.72 5.36 9.58
N LEU A 16 -19.67 4.03 9.51
CA LEU A 16 -18.74 3.33 8.62
C LEU A 16 -19.07 3.61 7.15
N THR A 17 -20.33 3.62 6.78
CA THR A 17 -20.77 3.98 5.42
C THR A 17 -20.24 5.35 5.02
N ARG A 18 -20.33 6.33 5.91
CA ARG A 18 -19.79 7.68 5.67
C ARG A 18 -18.26 7.68 5.56
N TYR A 19 -17.59 6.90 6.38
CA TYR A 19 -16.15 6.79 6.38
C TYR A 19 -15.61 6.16 5.09
N LEU A 20 -16.34 5.21 4.53
CA LEU A 20 -15.97 4.51 3.30
C LEU A 20 -16.31 5.28 2.01
N ALA A 21 -17.23 6.25 2.09
CA ALA A 21 -17.73 6.94 0.91
C ALA A 21 -16.63 7.63 0.07
N PRO A 22 -15.66 8.38 0.65
CA PRO A 22 -14.66 9.08 -0.13
C PRO A 22 -13.55 8.20 -0.72
N ARG A 23 -13.22 7.06 -0.11
CA ARG A 23 -12.18 6.16 -0.61
C ARG A 23 -12.21 4.80 0.07
N MET A 24 -11.51 3.83 -0.54
CA MET A 24 -11.31 2.52 0.07
C MET A 24 -10.55 2.64 1.39
N ARG A 25 -10.93 1.80 2.35
CA ARG A 25 -10.27 1.69 3.66
C ARG A 25 -9.99 0.22 3.96
N THR A 26 -8.97 -0.03 4.76
CA THR A 26 -8.70 -1.38 5.26
C THR A 26 -9.63 -1.72 6.42
N VAL A 27 -9.77 -3.00 6.73
CA VAL A 27 -10.52 -3.46 7.91
C VAL A 27 -9.95 -2.83 9.18
N ALA A 28 -8.63 -2.77 9.32
CA ALA A 28 -7.96 -2.16 10.47
C ALA A 28 -8.27 -0.66 10.60
N GLU A 29 -8.27 0.09 9.49
CA GLU A 29 -8.65 1.50 9.47
C GLU A 29 -10.12 1.70 9.89
N ALA A 30 -11.01 0.85 9.38
CA ALA A 30 -12.43 0.88 9.75
C ALA A 30 -12.63 0.63 11.24
N ARG A 31 -11.94 -0.38 11.80
CA ARG A 31 -11.99 -0.68 13.24
C ARG A 31 -11.52 0.51 14.06
N THR A 32 -10.36 1.04 13.75
CA THR A 32 -9.78 2.20 14.46
C THR A 32 -10.73 3.40 14.43
N HIS A 33 -11.34 3.67 13.28
CA HIS A 33 -12.30 4.77 13.15
C HIS A 33 -13.50 4.60 14.09
N LEU A 34 -14.07 3.39 14.15
CA LEU A 34 -15.22 3.10 15.02
C LEU A 34 -14.82 3.12 16.50
N GLU A 35 -13.62 2.67 16.85
CA GLU A 35 -13.08 2.76 18.21
C GLU A 35 -12.92 4.22 18.65
N GLU A 36 -12.35 5.06 17.79
CA GLU A 36 -12.18 6.50 18.05
C GLU A 36 -13.51 7.22 18.22
N LYS A 37 -14.56 6.74 17.56
CA LYS A 37 -15.93 7.23 17.72
C LYS A 37 -16.66 6.62 18.93
N ALA A 38 -15.95 5.83 19.72
CA ALA A 38 -16.42 5.21 20.97
C ALA A 38 -17.65 4.29 20.84
N TYR A 39 -17.73 3.55 19.73
CA TYR A 39 -18.71 2.47 19.60
C TYR A 39 -18.30 1.26 20.43
N ASP A 40 -19.28 0.50 20.91
CA ASP A 40 -19.04 -0.70 21.70
C ASP A 40 -18.36 -1.79 20.88
N GLU A 41 -17.49 -2.59 21.47
CA GLU A 41 -16.76 -3.66 20.79
C GLU A 41 -17.70 -4.65 20.08
N SER A 42 -18.82 -5.00 20.69
CA SER A 42 -19.80 -5.89 20.05
C SER A 42 -20.42 -5.29 18.81
N GLU A 43 -20.76 -4.00 18.83
CA GLU A 43 -21.30 -3.28 17.69
C GLU A 43 -20.25 -3.13 16.57
N ILE A 44 -19.00 -2.84 16.92
CA ILE A 44 -17.89 -2.78 15.97
C ILE A 44 -17.72 -4.12 15.26
N ARG A 45 -17.64 -5.21 16.02
CA ARG A 45 -17.44 -6.56 15.48
C ARG A 45 -18.56 -6.97 14.53
N GLU A 46 -19.80 -6.78 14.92
CA GLU A 46 -20.97 -7.09 14.08
C GLU A 46 -20.98 -6.26 12.79
N THR A 47 -20.67 -4.98 12.90
CA THR A 47 -20.63 -4.06 11.76
C THR A 47 -19.53 -4.46 10.78
N LEU A 48 -18.31 -4.71 11.27
CA LEU A 48 -17.19 -5.14 10.43
C LEU A 48 -17.50 -6.47 9.73
N GLN A 49 -18.07 -7.44 10.46
CA GLN A 49 -18.44 -8.74 9.89
C GLN A 49 -19.45 -8.58 8.76
N ARG A 50 -20.49 -7.79 8.97
CA ARG A 50 -21.49 -7.51 7.95
C ARG A 50 -20.91 -6.84 6.71
N PHE A 51 -20.02 -5.85 6.90
CA PHE A 51 -19.40 -5.14 5.79
C PHE A 51 -18.43 -6.03 5.00
N LEU A 52 -17.76 -6.97 5.68
CA LEU A 52 -16.96 -8.01 5.02
C LEU A 52 -17.83 -8.95 4.18
N GLU A 53 -18.94 -9.43 4.74
CA GLU A 53 -19.89 -10.31 4.02
C GLU A 53 -20.48 -9.64 2.79
N LEU A 54 -20.78 -8.34 2.89
CA LEU A 54 -21.33 -7.54 1.80
C LEU A 54 -20.27 -7.04 0.82
N LYS A 55 -18.98 -7.32 1.07
CA LYS A 55 -17.86 -6.86 0.24
C LYS A 55 -17.64 -5.34 0.20
N TYR A 56 -18.15 -4.61 1.18
CA TYR A 56 -17.84 -3.18 1.35
C TYR A 56 -16.47 -2.96 1.98
N LEU A 57 -15.96 -3.96 2.69
CA LEU A 57 -14.58 -4.07 3.18
C LEU A 57 -13.97 -5.34 2.61
N ASP A 58 -12.79 -5.22 2.00
CA ASP A 58 -12.06 -6.36 1.44
C ASP A 58 -10.58 -5.97 1.32
N ASP A 59 -9.76 -6.48 2.24
CA ASP A 59 -8.32 -6.16 2.25
C ASP A 59 -7.59 -6.68 1.00
N SER A 60 -8.05 -7.78 0.40
CA SER A 60 -7.48 -8.28 -0.85
C SER A 60 -7.71 -7.30 -2.01
N ASP A 61 -8.89 -6.72 -2.12
CA ASP A 61 -9.20 -5.68 -3.10
C ASP A 61 -8.37 -4.41 -2.84
N TYR A 62 -8.18 -4.07 -1.56
CA TYR A 62 -7.35 -2.95 -1.17
C TYR A 62 -5.90 -3.14 -1.64
N VAL A 63 -5.33 -4.33 -1.43
CA VAL A 63 -3.97 -4.65 -1.90
C VAL A 63 -3.87 -4.50 -3.41
N ARG A 64 -4.85 -5.02 -4.15
CA ARG A 64 -4.86 -4.91 -5.62
C ARG A 64 -4.87 -3.46 -6.08
N ALA A 65 -5.75 -2.64 -5.55
CA ALA A 65 -5.85 -1.23 -5.90
C ALA A 65 -4.57 -0.46 -5.52
N TYR A 66 -3.98 -0.80 -4.38
CA TYR A 66 -2.74 -0.19 -3.93
C TYR A 66 -1.56 -0.57 -4.83
N CYS A 67 -1.47 -1.81 -5.28
CA CYS A 67 -0.45 -2.26 -6.23
C CYS A 67 -0.55 -1.50 -7.55
N GLU A 68 -1.74 -1.33 -8.08
CA GLU A 68 -1.96 -0.54 -9.30
C GLU A 68 -1.44 0.88 -9.16
N TYR A 69 -1.80 1.54 -8.06
CA TYR A 69 -1.32 2.89 -7.75
C TYR A 69 0.20 2.92 -7.59
N ALA A 70 0.76 2.06 -6.76
CA ALA A 70 2.17 2.12 -6.36
C ALA A 70 3.12 1.69 -7.47
N PHE A 71 2.83 0.61 -8.19
CA PHE A 71 3.63 0.21 -9.36
C PHE A 71 3.53 1.25 -10.48
N GLY A 72 2.37 1.89 -10.63
CA GLY A 72 2.20 3.02 -11.54
C GLY A 72 3.09 4.22 -11.19
N LYS A 73 3.44 4.37 -9.91
CA LYS A 73 4.43 5.35 -9.41
C LYS A 73 5.86 4.81 -9.42
N ARG A 74 6.09 3.65 -10.01
CA ARG A 74 7.39 2.95 -10.06
C ARG A 74 7.96 2.61 -8.69
N ARG A 75 7.10 2.39 -7.70
CA ARG A 75 7.53 1.88 -6.38
C ARG A 75 7.81 0.39 -6.47
N GLY A 76 8.78 -0.08 -5.67
CA GLY A 76 9.11 -1.49 -5.58
C GLY A 76 8.26 -2.24 -4.57
N SER A 77 8.22 -3.56 -4.69
CA SER A 77 7.38 -4.43 -3.85
C SER A 77 7.75 -4.37 -2.37
N THR A 78 9.00 -4.12 -2.02
CA THR A 78 9.44 -3.98 -0.62
C THR A 78 8.75 -2.80 0.07
N ARG A 79 8.68 -1.67 -0.61
CA ARG A 79 7.97 -0.49 -0.11
C ARG A 79 6.46 -0.70 -0.05
N ILE A 80 5.89 -1.32 -1.09
CA ILE A 80 4.45 -1.64 -1.14
C ILE A 80 4.09 -2.52 0.05
N ARG A 81 4.86 -3.56 0.31
CA ARG A 81 4.68 -4.48 1.44
C ARG A 81 4.68 -3.75 2.78
N SER A 82 5.65 -2.86 2.98
CA SER A 82 5.80 -2.06 4.19
C SER A 82 4.62 -1.10 4.39
N GLU A 83 4.22 -0.39 3.34
CA GLU A 83 3.11 0.57 3.40
C GLU A 83 1.78 -0.14 3.68
N LEU A 84 1.52 -1.30 3.08
CA LEU A 84 0.32 -2.09 3.33
C LEU A 84 0.30 -2.68 4.74
N ARG A 85 1.46 -3.10 5.25
CA ARG A 85 1.58 -3.56 6.64
C ARG A 85 1.24 -2.45 7.61
N ASN A 86 1.68 -1.23 7.35
CA ASN A 86 1.37 -0.06 8.17
C ASN A 86 -0.13 0.28 8.17
N LYS A 87 -0.86 -0.16 7.16
CA LYS A 87 -2.33 -0.03 7.10
C LYS A 87 -3.07 -1.16 7.81
N GLY A 88 -2.34 -2.09 8.42
CA GLY A 88 -2.90 -3.15 9.24
C GLY A 88 -3.37 -4.38 8.49
N ILE A 89 -2.90 -4.58 7.26
CA ILE A 89 -3.22 -5.78 6.48
C ILE A 89 -2.27 -6.91 6.86
N GLU A 90 -2.80 -8.13 6.97
CA GLU A 90 -2.02 -9.32 7.27
C GLU A 90 -0.97 -9.64 6.19
N SER A 91 0.20 -10.11 6.62
CA SER A 91 1.33 -10.37 5.72
C SER A 91 1.00 -11.35 4.60
N GLU A 92 0.21 -12.39 4.88
CA GLU A 92 -0.21 -13.37 3.88
C GLU A 92 -1.10 -12.73 2.81
N THR A 93 -2.06 -11.92 3.21
CA THR A 93 -2.94 -11.18 2.29
C THR A 93 -2.13 -10.23 1.41
N ILE A 94 -1.16 -9.54 1.99
CA ILE A 94 -0.26 -8.64 1.26
C ILE A 94 0.54 -9.43 0.21
N GLN A 95 1.21 -10.50 0.64
CA GLN A 95 2.09 -11.26 -0.25
C GLN A 95 1.31 -11.90 -1.40
N ASN A 96 0.19 -12.54 -1.10
CA ASN A 96 -0.67 -13.14 -2.12
C ASN A 96 -1.17 -12.10 -3.11
N GLY A 97 -1.62 -10.95 -2.62
CA GLY A 97 -2.13 -9.87 -3.47
C GLY A 97 -1.07 -9.26 -4.37
N ILE A 98 0.14 -9.06 -3.85
CA ILE A 98 1.27 -8.55 -4.65
C ILE A 98 1.66 -9.57 -5.72
N ASP A 99 1.81 -10.84 -5.35
CA ASP A 99 2.18 -11.90 -6.27
C ASP A 99 1.15 -12.05 -7.40
N ASP A 100 -0.13 -12.07 -7.06
CA ASP A 100 -1.22 -12.16 -8.03
C ASP A 100 -1.23 -10.96 -8.97
N TYR A 101 -1.09 -9.75 -8.43
CA TYR A 101 -1.05 -8.53 -9.23
C TYR A 101 0.13 -8.53 -10.21
N MET A 102 1.32 -8.87 -9.71
CA MET A 102 2.54 -8.90 -10.54
C MET A 102 2.42 -9.93 -11.67
N TYR A 103 1.86 -11.09 -11.37
CA TYR A 103 1.64 -12.15 -12.35
C TYR A 103 0.61 -11.72 -13.42
N GLU A 104 -0.55 -11.26 -13.00
CA GLU A 104 -1.65 -10.85 -13.89
C GLU A 104 -1.28 -9.66 -14.79
N ASN A 105 -0.49 -8.72 -14.28
CA ASN A 105 -0.13 -7.50 -14.98
C ASN A 105 1.29 -7.53 -15.55
N ARG A 106 1.97 -8.68 -15.46
CA ARG A 106 3.33 -8.88 -15.96
C ARG A 106 4.30 -7.79 -15.49
N VAL A 107 4.26 -7.49 -14.20
CA VAL A 107 5.14 -6.46 -13.60
C VAL A 107 6.57 -6.98 -13.55
N ASP A 108 7.48 -6.23 -14.17
CA ASP A 108 8.92 -6.49 -14.11
C ASP A 108 9.58 -5.39 -13.27
N GLU A 109 9.90 -5.72 -12.02
CA GLU A 109 10.52 -4.76 -11.09
C GLU A 109 11.90 -4.31 -11.57
N CYS A 110 12.66 -5.18 -12.23
CA CYS A 110 13.95 -4.79 -12.82
C CYS A 110 13.78 -3.72 -13.88
N ALA A 111 12.77 -3.88 -14.74
CA ALA A 111 12.46 -2.88 -15.77
C ALA A 111 12.04 -1.55 -15.14
N LEU A 112 11.21 -1.57 -14.12
CA LEU A 112 10.80 -0.36 -13.41
C LEU A 112 11.99 0.32 -12.73
N ALA A 113 12.83 -0.45 -12.05
CA ALA A 113 14.04 0.06 -11.39
C ALA A 113 15.00 0.68 -12.40
N ARG A 114 15.13 0.09 -13.57
CA ARG A 114 15.98 0.62 -14.67
C ARG A 114 15.48 1.99 -15.11
N LEU A 115 14.17 2.17 -15.26
CA LEU A 115 13.57 3.47 -15.60
C LEU A 115 13.86 4.52 -14.51
N VAL A 116 13.79 4.13 -13.24
CA VAL A 116 14.11 5.03 -12.13
C VAL A 116 15.60 5.42 -12.17
N ALA A 117 16.49 4.45 -12.42
CA ALA A 117 17.93 4.71 -12.55
C ALA A 117 18.24 5.65 -13.70
N GLU A 118 17.67 5.42 -14.87
CA GLU A 118 17.85 6.27 -16.06
C GLU A 118 17.41 7.71 -15.78
N LYS A 119 16.25 7.88 -15.14
CA LYS A 119 15.77 9.22 -14.78
C LYS A 119 16.69 9.90 -13.76
N THR A 120 17.21 9.15 -12.78
CA THR A 120 18.13 9.67 -11.78
C THR A 120 19.46 10.10 -12.39
N LEU A 121 19.91 9.41 -13.43
CA LEU A 121 21.17 9.68 -14.13
C LEU A 121 21.00 10.65 -15.30
N ALA A 122 19.82 11.19 -15.54
CA ALA A 122 19.59 12.10 -16.67
C ALA A 122 20.61 13.26 -16.65
N GLY A 123 21.35 13.42 -17.73
CA GLY A 123 22.40 14.42 -17.85
C GLY A 123 23.75 14.06 -17.22
N ALA A 124 23.88 12.88 -16.60
CA ALA A 124 25.16 12.45 -16.04
C ALA A 124 26.14 12.08 -17.16
N GLU A 125 27.40 12.51 -17.01
CA GLU A 125 28.48 12.18 -17.94
C GLU A 125 29.02 10.76 -17.68
N ARG A 126 29.58 10.18 -18.74
CA ARG A 126 30.24 8.85 -18.67
C ARG A 126 31.76 9.00 -18.76
N PRO A 127 32.53 8.21 -18.02
CA PRO A 127 32.11 7.18 -17.06
C PRO A 127 31.48 7.80 -15.81
N LEU A 128 30.53 7.05 -15.17
CA LEU A 128 29.84 7.55 -14.00
C LEU A 128 30.76 7.73 -12.79
N GLU A 129 30.62 8.85 -12.11
CA GLU A 129 31.27 9.06 -10.84
C GLU A 129 30.63 8.17 -9.75
N GLN A 130 31.43 7.80 -8.75
CA GLN A 130 30.98 6.96 -7.64
C GLN A 130 29.78 7.57 -6.89
N LYS A 131 29.75 8.91 -6.75
CA LYS A 131 28.62 9.60 -6.11
C LYS A 131 27.32 9.47 -6.93
N SER A 132 27.41 9.39 -8.25
CA SER A 132 26.24 9.17 -9.13
C SER A 132 25.70 7.76 -8.94
N VAL A 133 26.56 6.76 -8.87
CA VAL A 133 26.17 5.36 -8.58
C VAL A 133 25.53 5.26 -7.21
N ALA A 134 26.10 5.90 -6.18
CA ALA A 134 25.55 5.91 -4.83
C ALA A 134 24.18 6.60 -4.78
N ARG A 135 23.97 7.65 -5.56
CA ARG A 135 22.68 8.34 -5.66
C ARG A 135 21.61 7.44 -6.24
N VAL A 136 21.93 6.65 -7.29
CA VAL A 136 21.02 5.68 -7.85
C VAL A 136 20.66 4.61 -6.80
N ALA A 137 21.65 4.08 -6.10
CA ALA A 137 21.43 3.08 -5.05
C ALA A 137 20.45 3.58 -3.99
N ARG A 138 20.67 4.79 -3.47
CA ARG A 138 19.78 5.42 -2.49
C ARG A 138 18.37 5.64 -3.03
N LYS A 139 18.26 6.07 -4.29
CA LYS A 139 16.95 6.29 -4.92
C LYS A 139 16.18 4.99 -5.08
N LEU A 140 16.83 3.93 -5.53
CA LEU A 140 16.19 2.62 -5.69
C LEU A 140 15.75 2.05 -4.34
N GLU A 141 16.57 2.20 -3.30
CA GLU A 141 16.21 1.79 -1.95
C GLU A 141 15.00 2.58 -1.44
N GLN A 142 14.99 3.89 -1.60
CA GLN A 142 13.88 4.76 -1.22
C GLN A 142 12.59 4.40 -1.97
N MET A 143 12.69 4.04 -3.24
CA MET A 143 11.55 3.61 -4.05
C MET A 143 11.04 2.22 -3.66
N GLY A 144 11.82 1.46 -2.90
CA GLY A 144 11.39 0.19 -2.33
C GLY A 144 11.76 -1.05 -3.12
N TYR A 145 12.83 -0.99 -3.91
CA TYR A 145 13.35 -2.19 -4.60
C TYR A 145 14.22 -3.02 -3.65
N GLY A 146 14.17 -4.34 -3.84
CA GLY A 146 14.97 -5.27 -3.05
C GLY A 146 16.46 -5.23 -3.43
N SER A 147 17.30 -5.73 -2.52
CA SER A 147 18.77 -5.69 -2.67
C SER A 147 19.25 -6.36 -3.96
N SER A 148 18.66 -7.48 -4.34
CA SER A 148 19.05 -8.20 -5.57
C SER A 148 18.80 -7.39 -6.83
N ILE A 149 17.68 -6.66 -6.87
CA ILE A 149 17.35 -5.77 -7.99
C ILE A 149 18.31 -4.59 -8.01
N ILE A 150 18.54 -3.96 -6.86
CA ILE A 150 19.46 -2.82 -6.75
C ILE A 150 20.86 -3.21 -7.24
N ILE A 151 21.40 -4.32 -6.77
CA ILE A 151 22.73 -4.80 -7.18
C ILE A 151 22.76 -5.00 -8.70
N ARG A 152 21.77 -5.65 -9.26
CA ARG A 152 21.69 -5.89 -10.71
C ARG A 152 21.68 -4.58 -11.50
N ILE A 153 20.87 -3.61 -11.10
CA ILE A 153 20.80 -2.31 -11.78
C ILE A 153 22.14 -1.55 -11.66
N LEU A 154 22.77 -1.58 -10.48
CA LEU A 154 24.07 -0.93 -10.30
C LEU A 154 25.16 -1.56 -11.17
N GLU A 155 25.15 -2.86 -11.38
CA GLU A 155 26.06 -3.56 -12.30
C GLU A 155 25.80 -3.13 -13.74
N GLU A 156 24.54 -3.06 -14.17
CA GLU A 156 24.17 -2.63 -15.51
C GLU A 156 24.61 -1.19 -15.83
N ILE A 157 24.45 -0.26 -14.91
CA ILE A 157 24.78 1.16 -15.14
C ILE A 157 26.29 1.44 -15.15
N LYS A 158 27.11 0.56 -14.59
CA LYS A 158 28.58 0.68 -14.58
C LYS A 158 29.20 0.27 -15.92
N GLU A 159 28.49 -0.49 -16.75
CA GLU A 159 28.90 -0.86 -18.09
C GLU A 159 28.76 0.33 -19.07
#